data_5939ea2c01604ebb8f7cd46362d34afa
#
_entry.id   5939ea2c01604ebb8f7cd46362d34afa
#
_cell.length_a   1.000
_cell.length_b   1.000
_cell.length_c   1.000
_cell.angle_alpha   90.00
_cell.angle_beta   90.00
_cell.angle_gamma   90.00
#
_symmetry.space_group_name_H-M   'P 1'
#
loop_
_entity.id
_entity.type
_entity.pdbx_description
1 polymer ?
#
loop_
_entity_poly.entity_id
_entity_poly.type
_entity_poly.pdbx_seq_one_letter_code
_entity_poly.pdbx_strand_id
1 'polypeptide(L)'
;MRIIKHLEALRVVIFLAVVGTVAAADSTDTARLRVVTSTTDLASLVREVGGNRVEVTSLALGYEDPHFVPASASWLLKLKRADLFIVIGLEMETAWLGERLAVPSPVVQSRNPRIRLGSEGYFDVSPYVQVVEVPVPVTRGQGIHPLGNPHYWLDPENGRRMARAIAARLGVIRPNDAPYFEQRFASFNLRLSDKERLWVKRMKPYRGYKVVSYHRAWGNFLKRFELVSVGEIEPFPGTPPDEDHTDALVREMKRQNVHVILVEPAYKPKDPRKIAAEAGAKVLILPASVGGVAQVTDYFSLIEYDIASLIKAFQ
;
A
#
# COMPACT_ATOMS: atom_id res chain seq x y z
N MET A 1 51.54 -49.42 75.86
CA MET A 1 50.43 -49.55 74.93
C MET A 1 49.81 -48.18 74.75
N ARG A 2 50.20 -47.45 73.74
CA ARG A 2 49.75 -46.05 73.50
C ARG A 2 48.93 -46.01 72.23
N ILE A 3 47.71 -45.50 72.34
CA ILE A 3 46.81 -45.25 71.30
C ILE A 3 47.10 -43.83 70.76
N ILE A 4 47.46 -43.70 69.47
CA ILE A 4 47.68 -42.45 68.82
C ILE A 4 46.39 -42.11 68.03
N LYS A 5 45.75 -40.97 68.36
CA LYS A 5 44.60 -40.42 67.60
C LYS A 5 45.13 -39.55 66.47
N HIS A 6 44.76 -39.86 65.23
CA HIS A 6 44.97 -38.94 64.14
C HIS A 6 43.74 -38.04 63.99
N LEU A 7 43.94 -36.72 64.11
CA LEU A 7 43.01 -35.71 63.72
C LEU A 7 43.30 -35.34 62.24
N GLU A 8 42.39 -35.66 61.38
CA GLU A 8 42.42 -35.12 60.03
C GLU A 8 41.65 -33.79 59.98
N ALA A 9 42.36 -32.73 59.60
CA ALA A 9 41.83 -31.41 59.42
C ALA A 9 41.21 -31.28 57.97
N LEU A 10 39.90 -31.22 57.92
CA LEU A 10 39.14 -31.00 56.68
C LEU A 10 39.27 -29.52 56.28
N ARG A 11 40.08 -29.22 55.26
CA ARG A 11 40.15 -27.89 54.66
C ARG A 11 38.97 -27.70 53.69
N VAL A 12 37.92 -26.94 54.06
CA VAL A 12 36.87 -26.49 53.21
C VAL A 12 37.42 -25.32 52.40
N VAL A 13 37.58 -25.54 51.08
CA VAL A 13 37.87 -24.47 50.10
C VAL A 13 36.54 -23.92 49.61
N ILE A 14 36.22 -22.71 50.09
CA ILE A 14 35.04 -21.98 49.58
C ILE A 14 35.42 -21.30 48.25
N PHE A 15 34.89 -21.82 47.12
CA PHE A 15 34.95 -21.14 45.83
C PHE A 15 33.87 -20.05 45.80
N LEU A 16 34.25 -18.79 45.96
CA LEU A 16 33.38 -17.67 45.64
C LEU A 16 33.28 -17.56 44.09
N ALA A 17 32.19 -18.06 43.56
CA ALA A 17 31.81 -17.76 42.14
C ALA A 17 31.32 -16.31 42.10
N VAL A 18 32.16 -15.40 41.61
CA VAL A 18 31.72 -14.05 41.21
C VAL A 18 30.90 -14.19 39.93
N VAL A 19 29.59 -14.25 40.07
CA VAL A 19 28.65 -14.12 38.93
C VAL A 19 28.65 -12.65 38.55
N GLY A 20 29.50 -12.30 37.61
CA GLY A 20 29.43 -11.01 36.90
C GLY A 20 28.14 -10.94 36.10
N THR A 21 27.12 -10.25 36.61
CA THR A 21 25.98 -9.83 35.81
C THR A 21 26.49 -8.82 34.80
N VAL A 22 26.73 -9.29 33.56
CA VAL A 22 26.84 -8.41 32.42
C VAL A 22 25.44 -7.84 32.23
N ALA A 23 25.20 -6.66 32.80
CA ALA A 23 24.04 -5.85 32.40
C ALA A 23 24.27 -5.48 30.93
N ALA A 24 23.65 -6.23 30.05
CA ALA A 24 23.46 -5.76 28.67
C ALA A 24 22.75 -4.41 28.79
N ALA A 25 23.48 -3.34 28.54
CA ALA A 25 22.87 -2.02 28.36
C ALA A 25 21.94 -2.13 27.18
N ASP A 26 20.67 -2.40 27.48
CA ASP A 26 19.57 -2.34 26.54
C ASP A 26 19.35 -0.84 26.21
N SER A 27 20.25 -0.29 25.39
CA SER A 27 20.04 1.01 24.76
C SER A 27 18.93 0.83 23.71
N THR A 28 17.70 0.60 24.20
CA THR A 28 16.54 0.69 23.37
C THR A 28 16.48 2.13 22.90
N ASP A 29 16.88 2.38 21.65
CA ASP A 29 16.55 3.62 20.97
C ASP A 29 15.01 3.69 20.92
N THR A 30 14.44 4.36 21.93
CA THR A 30 12.99 4.45 22.13
C THR A 30 12.32 5.36 21.11
N ALA A 31 13.10 6.08 20.31
CA ALA A 31 12.59 6.94 19.25
C ALA A 31 11.98 6.09 18.13
N ARG A 32 10.75 6.42 17.74
CA ARG A 32 10.07 5.77 16.62
C ARG A 32 10.76 6.12 15.30
N LEU A 33 10.84 5.16 14.37
CA LEU A 33 11.22 5.44 13.00
C LEU A 33 10.15 6.34 12.33
N ARG A 34 10.58 7.45 11.77
CA ARG A 34 9.71 8.38 11.05
C ARG A 34 9.62 7.93 9.59
N VAL A 35 8.50 7.31 9.27
CA VAL A 35 8.22 6.80 7.93
C VAL A 35 7.27 7.75 7.22
N VAL A 36 7.67 8.22 6.06
CA VAL A 36 6.81 8.96 5.13
C VAL A 36 6.46 8.03 3.99
N THR A 37 5.21 8.05 3.55
CA THR A 37 4.73 7.26 2.41
C THR A 37 4.10 8.16 1.36
N SER A 38 4.14 7.74 0.10
CA SER A 38 3.44 8.46 -0.97
C SER A 38 1.93 8.38 -0.82
N THR A 39 1.39 7.20 -0.46
CA THR A 39 -0.06 6.94 -0.35
C THR A 39 -0.47 6.48 1.05
N THR A 40 -1.75 6.63 1.36
CA THR A 40 -2.37 6.15 2.61
C THR A 40 -2.40 4.64 2.73
N ASP A 41 -2.40 3.93 1.61
CA ASP A 41 -2.37 2.46 1.56
C ASP A 41 -1.04 1.93 2.06
N LEU A 42 0.06 2.50 1.58
CA LEU A 42 1.39 2.24 2.12
C LEU A 42 1.47 2.59 3.60
N ALA A 43 0.92 3.75 4.00
CA ALA A 43 0.90 4.16 5.40
C ALA A 43 0.15 3.15 6.29
N SER A 44 -0.96 2.60 5.81
CA SER A 44 -1.71 1.56 6.52
C SER A 44 -0.87 0.28 6.69
N LEU A 45 -0.23 -0.20 5.63
CA LEU A 45 0.63 -1.39 5.69
C LEU A 45 1.84 -1.17 6.60
N VAL A 46 2.46 0.02 6.56
CA VAL A 46 3.57 0.37 7.49
C VAL A 46 3.11 0.32 8.94
N ARG A 47 1.93 0.85 9.28
CA ARG A 47 1.39 0.78 10.64
C ARG A 47 1.13 -0.66 11.08
N GLU A 48 0.66 -1.52 10.18
CA GLU A 48 0.44 -2.94 10.45
C GLU A 48 1.74 -3.65 10.84
N VAL A 49 2.80 -3.49 10.08
CA VAL A 49 4.05 -4.22 10.30
C VAL A 49 5.03 -3.49 11.23
N GLY A 50 4.96 -2.16 11.30
CA GLY A 50 5.83 -1.33 12.14
C GLY A 50 5.32 -1.16 13.57
N GLY A 51 4.00 -1.27 13.79
CA GLY A 51 3.37 -1.15 15.11
C GLY A 51 3.78 0.12 15.85
N ASN A 52 4.13 -0.01 17.12
CA ASN A 52 4.55 1.10 17.98
C ASN A 52 6.01 1.56 17.76
N ARG A 53 6.76 0.91 16.86
CA ARG A 53 8.15 1.28 16.54
C ARG A 53 8.26 2.32 15.42
N VAL A 54 7.13 2.68 14.80
CA VAL A 54 7.08 3.65 13.70
C VAL A 54 6.13 4.82 13.99
N GLU A 55 6.45 5.97 13.41
CA GLU A 55 5.56 7.12 13.26
C GLU A 55 5.35 7.32 11.77
N VAL A 56 4.10 7.21 11.30
CA VAL A 56 3.81 7.13 9.87
C VAL A 56 2.98 8.30 9.40
N THR A 57 3.43 8.94 8.32
CA THR A 57 2.71 10.03 7.65
C THR A 57 2.62 9.76 6.16
N SER A 58 1.42 9.89 5.56
CA SER A 58 1.24 9.90 4.12
C SER A 58 1.38 11.31 3.54
N LEU A 59 1.85 11.42 2.29
CA LEU A 59 1.86 12.68 1.54
C LEU A 59 0.51 12.90 0.87
N ALA A 60 0.04 11.94 0.08
CA ALA A 60 -1.32 11.96 -0.48
C ALA A 60 -2.35 11.63 0.59
N LEU A 61 -3.58 12.14 0.41
CA LEU A 61 -4.74 11.80 1.20
C LEU A 61 -5.59 10.77 0.43
N GLY A 62 -6.33 9.91 1.14
CA GLY A 62 -7.02 8.78 0.51
C GLY A 62 -8.14 9.14 -0.46
N TYR A 63 -8.64 10.38 -0.41
CA TYR A 63 -9.65 10.91 -1.33
C TYR A 63 -9.05 11.68 -2.52
N GLU A 64 -7.73 11.83 -2.58
CA GLU A 64 -7.02 12.46 -3.70
C GLU A 64 -6.63 11.41 -4.75
N ASP A 65 -6.49 11.86 -5.98
CA ASP A 65 -5.88 11.06 -7.04
C ASP A 65 -4.35 11.04 -6.82
N PRO A 66 -3.76 9.87 -6.54
CA PRO A 66 -2.33 9.79 -6.22
C PRO A 66 -1.40 10.14 -7.40
N HIS A 67 -1.92 10.24 -8.62
CA HIS A 67 -1.15 10.73 -9.77
C HIS A 67 -0.92 12.24 -9.73
N PHE A 68 -1.87 13.01 -9.19
CA PHE A 68 -1.93 14.47 -9.29
C PHE A 68 -2.08 15.16 -7.95
N VAL A 69 -1.29 14.75 -6.96
CA VAL A 69 -1.35 15.34 -5.62
C VAL A 69 -0.70 16.72 -5.61
N PRO A 70 -1.41 17.78 -5.15
CA PRO A 70 -0.84 19.11 -5.05
C PRO A 70 0.31 19.15 -4.04
N ALA A 71 1.48 19.62 -4.46
CA ALA A 71 2.63 19.75 -3.56
C ALA A 71 2.32 20.70 -2.40
N SER A 72 2.69 20.28 -1.18
CA SER A 72 2.51 21.07 0.04
C SER A 72 3.85 21.41 0.69
N ALA A 73 4.01 22.64 1.15
CA ALA A 73 5.20 23.06 1.90
C ALA A 73 5.42 22.19 3.17
N SER A 74 4.35 21.67 3.77
CA SER A 74 4.43 20.78 4.91
C SER A 74 5.17 19.45 4.61
N TRP A 75 5.17 19.02 3.35
CA TRP A 75 5.89 17.80 2.93
C TRP A 75 7.39 17.93 3.13
N LEU A 76 7.96 19.10 2.85
CA LEU A 76 9.40 19.33 3.03
C LEU A 76 9.85 19.10 4.46
N LEU A 77 9.04 19.51 5.45
CA LEU A 77 9.35 19.26 6.86
C LEU A 77 9.25 17.77 7.23
N LYS A 78 8.26 17.08 6.70
CA LYS A 78 8.07 15.63 6.91
C LYS A 78 9.23 14.86 6.28
N LEU A 79 9.54 15.11 5.01
CA LEU A 79 10.63 14.46 4.27
C LEU A 79 12.01 14.78 4.88
N LYS A 80 12.25 16.03 5.33
CA LYS A 80 13.51 16.42 5.98
C LYS A 80 13.82 15.59 7.22
N ARG A 81 12.79 15.14 7.94
CA ARG A 81 12.93 14.38 9.18
C ARG A 81 12.74 12.86 8.99
N ALA A 82 12.38 12.42 7.80
CA ALA A 82 12.11 11.02 7.52
C ALA A 82 13.37 10.15 7.67
N ASP A 83 13.19 9.00 8.27
CA ASP A 83 14.21 7.94 8.33
C ASP A 83 14.00 6.97 7.15
N LEU A 84 12.75 6.84 6.66
CA LEU A 84 12.35 6.04 5.51
C LEU A 84 11.26 6.77 4.70
N PHE A 85 11.38 6.79 3.38
CA PHE A 85 10.37 7.24 2.44
C PHE A 85 9.99 6.09 1.51
N ILE A 86 8.70 5.75 1.45
CA ILE A 86 8.18 4.62 0.68
C ILE A 86 7.26 5.12 -0.42
N VAL A 87 7.48 4.63 -1.64
CA VAL A 87 6.71 4.99 -2.84
C VAL A 87 6.08 3.75 -3.48
N ILE A 88 4.98 3.97 -4.21
CA ILE A 88 4.34 2.97 -5.06
C ILE A 88 5.25 2.62 -6.24
N GLY A 89 5.88 3.61 -6.87
CA GLY A 89 6.68 3.38 -8.07
C GLY A 89 5.82 3.17 -9.33
N LEU A 90 6.37 2.55 -10.37
CA LEU A 90 5.73 2.36 -11.68
C LEU A 90 5.19 3.67 -12.28
N GLU A 91 5.88 4.78 -12.05
CA GLU A 91 5.53 6.12 -12.50
C GLU A 91 4.25 6.71 -11.83
N MET A 92 3.73 6.11 -10.73
CA MET A 92 2.57 6.64 -10.00
C MET A 92 2.79 8.10 -9.55
N GLU A 93 3.93 8.37 -8.95
CA GLU A 93 4.25 9.66 -8.35
C GLU A 93 4.95 10.64 -9.30
N THR A 94 5.05 10.31 -10.59
CA THR A 94 5.90 11.06 -11.55
C THR A 94 5.50 12.53 -11.67
N ALA A 95 4.20 12.84 -11.59
CA ALA A 95 3.72 14.22 -11.73
C ALA A 95 4.13 15.14 -10.57
N TRP A 96 4.48 14.62 -9.40
CA TRP A 96 4.79 15.41 -8.22
C TRP A 96 6.08 15.00 -7.47
N LEU A 97 6.60 13.80 -7.71
CA LEU A 97 7.93 13.39 -7.24
C LEU A 97 8.96 13.32 -8.36
N GLY A 98 8.52 13.31 -9.61
CA GLY A 98 9.37 13.01 -10.75
C GLY A 98 10.47 14.04 -10.99
N GLU A 99 11.65 13.54 -11.32
CA GLU A 99 12.82 14.36 -11.72
C GLU A 99 12.63 15.06 -13.08
N ARG A 100 11.55 14.71 -13.80
CA ARG A 100 11.24 15.23 -15.14
C ARG A 100 10.55 16.59 -15.14
N LEU A 101 10.13 17.09 -13.98
CA LEU A 101 9.50 18.39 -13.85
C LEU A 101 10.56 19.49 -13.76
N ALA A 102 10.22 20.67 -14.27
CA ALA A 102 11.08 21.87 -14.17
C ALA A 102 11.35 22.32 -12.71
N VAL A 103 10.63 21.73 -11.76
CA VAL A 103 10.78 21.99 -10.32
C VAL A 103 11.44 20.76 -9.67
N PRO A 104 12.49 20.95 -8.84
CA PRO A 104 13.10 19.84 -8.11
C PRO A 104 12.08 19.09 -7.27
N SER A 105 12.19 17.75 -7.29
CA SER A 105 11.32 16.87 -6.48
C SER A 105 11.33 17.29 -4.99
N PRO A 106 10.21 17.15 -4.27
CA PRO A 106 10.15 17.44 -2.83
C PRO A 106 11.19 16.65 -2.02
N VAL A 107 11.56 15.45 -2.48
CA VAL A 107 12.63 14.65 -1.87
C VAL A 107 13.97 15.35 -1.97
N VAL A 108 14.32 15.87 -3.15
CA VAL A 108 15.56 16.65 -3.37
C VAL A 108 15.53 17.96 -2.56
N GLN A 109 14.41 18.67 -2.59
CA GLN A 109 14.22 19.93 -1.85
C GLN A 109 14.33 19.75 -0.34
N SER A 110 13.95 18.59 0.20
CA SER A 110 14.04 18.28 1.64
C SER A 110 15.49 18.29 2.15
N ARG A 111 16.47 18.13 1.26
CA ARG A 111 17.90 18.00 1.56
C ARG A 111 18.23 16.87 2.56
N ASN A 112 17.35 15.88 2.68
CA ASN A 112 17.58 14.71 3.54
C ASN A 112 18.37 13.64 2.77
N PRO A 113 19.64 13.37 3.13
CA PRO A 113 20.46 12.39 2.40
C PRO A 113 19.97 10.95 2.61
N ARG A 114 19.23 10.68 3.70
CA ARG A 114 18.76 9.32 4.03
C ARG A 114 17.73 8.80 3.04
N ILE A 115 16.91 9.67 2.46
CA ILE A 115 15.80 9.32 1.57
C ILE A 115 16.05 9.72 0.11
N ARG A 116 17.29 9.95 -0.28
CA ARG A 116 17.62 10.17 -1.69
C ARG A 116 17.41 8.89 -2.50
N LEU A 117 17.05 9.04 -3.75
CA LEU A 117 16.97 7.91 -4.67
C LEU A 117 18.27 7.08 -4.61
N GLY A 118 18.14 5.76 -4.42
CA GLY A 118 19.26 4.85 -4.27
C GLY A 118 19.84 4.72 -2.85
N SER A 119 19.36 5.53 -1.87
CA SER A 119 19.72 5.33 -0.45
C SER A 119 18.85 4.26 0.20
N GLU A 120 19.30 3.71 1.33
CA GLU A 120 18.53 2.71 2.10
C GLU A 120 17.17 3.23 2.58
N GLY A 121 17.08 4.54 2.86
CA GLY A 121 15.85 5.18 3.31
C GLY A 121 14.91 5.60 2.18
N TYR A 122 15.23 5.36 0.90
CA TYR A 122 14.30 5.46 -0.22
C TYR A 122 13.85 4.07 -0.64
N PHE A 123 12.56 3.79 -0.60
CA PHE A 123 12.07 2.45 -0.86
C PHE A 123 10.90 2.44 -1.85
N ASP A 124 11.19 2.00 -3.07
CA ASP A 124 10.20 1.66 -4.09
C ASP A 124 9.74 0.21 -3.85
N VAL A 125 8.43 0.01 -3.65
CA VAL A 125 7.88 -1.33 -3.38
C VAL A 125 7.47 -2.07 -4.65
N SER A 126 7.46 -1.43 -5.81
CA SER A 126 7.02 -2.03 -7.07
C SER A 126 7.79 -3.29 -7.50
N PRO A 127 9.11 -3.47 -7.20
CA PRO A 127 9.81 -4.69 -7.55
C PRO A 127 9.34 -5.95 -6.79
N TYR A 128 8.56 -5.78 -5.73
CA TYR A 128 8.12 -6.89 -4.87
C TYR A 128 6.71 -7.39 -5.18
N VAL A 129 5.98 -6.76 -6.12
CA VAL A 129 4.59 -7.06 -6.42
C VAL A 129 4.41 -7.72 -7.78
N GLN A 130 3.23 -8.28 -8.01
CA GLN A 130 2.80 -8.71 -9.34
C GLN A 130 2.10 -7.56 -10.04
N VAL A 131 2.61 -7.17 -11.19
CA VAL A 131 2.08 -6.10 -12.00
C VAL A 131 1.19 -6.70 -13.11
N VAL A 132 0.05 -6.06 -13.39
CA VAL A 132 -0.83 -6.40 -14.50
C VAL A 132 -0.85 -5.26 -15.54
N GLU A 133 -1.45 -5.52 -16.70
CA GLU A 133 -1.65 -4.51 -17.75
C GLU A 133 -0.37 -3.84 -18.21
N VAL A 134 0.70 -4.63 -18.33
CA VAL A 134 1.94 -4.16 -18.97
C VAL A 134 1.67 -4.02 -20.47
N PRO A 135 1.76 -2.81 -21.05
CA PRO A 135 1.46 -2.62 -22.47
C PRO A 135 2.49 -3.30 -23.38
N VAL A 136 2.00 -3.90 -24.48
CA VAL A 136 2.86 -4.53 -25.50
C VAL A 136 2.42 -4.02 -26.88
N PRO A 137 3.26 -3.32 -27.63
CA PRO A 137 4.60 -2.86 -27.26
C PRO A 137 4.55 -1.78 -26.17
N VAL A 138 5.66 -1.63 -25.43
CA VAL A 138 5.77 -0.57 -24.44
C VAL A 138 5.72 0.79 -25.13
N THR A 139 4.57 1.47 -25.05
CA THR A 139 4.39 2.82 -25.58
C THR A 139 4.52 3.83 -24.45
N ARG A 140 5.41 4.81 -24.62
CA ARG A 140 5.51 5.96 -23.72
C ARG A 140 4.67 7.10 -24.29
N GLY A 141 3.87 7.70 -23.46
CA GLY A 141 2.99 8.82 -23.80
C GLY A 141 1.51 8.48 -23.55
N GLN A 142 0.65 9.48 -23.63
CA GLN A 142 -0.80 9.34 -23.42
C GLN A 142 -1.22 8.84 -22.03
N GLY A 143 -0.40 9.08 -20.97
CA GLY A 143 -0.76 8.73 -19.60
C GLY A 143 -0.83 7.22 -19.30
N ILE A 144 -0.39 6.37 -20.21
CA ILE A 144 -0.28 4.93 -19.97
C ILE A 144 1.00 4.68 -19.17
N HIS A 145 0.88 3.94 -18.07
CA HIS A 145 2.02 3.49 -17.29
C HIS A 145 2.80 2.41 -18.05
N PRO A 146 3.99 2.70 -18.59
CA PRO A 146 4.70 1.78 -19.49
C PRO A 146 5.20 0.53 -18.78
N LEU A 147 5.30 0.57 -17.45
CA LEU A 147 5.74 -0.54 -16.62
C LEU A 147 4.57 -1.36 -16.05
N GLY A 148 3.32 -1.04 -16.45
CA GLY A 148 2.10 -1.69 -16.00
C GLY A 148 1.30 -0.88 -14.99
N ASN A 149 0.14 -1.42 -14.59
CA ASN A 149 -0.82 -0.73 -13.74
C ASN A 149 -0.28 -0.55 -12.30
N PRO A 150 -0.07 0.70 -11.84
CA PRO A 150 0.51 0.98 -10.54
C PRO A 150 -0.45 0.80 -9.36
N HIS A 151 -1.77 0.60 -9.59
CA HIS A 151 -2.79 0.41 -8.54
C HIS A 151 -2.80 -1.03 -8.00
N TYR A 152 -1.64 -1.63 -7.85
CA TYR A 152 -1.47 -3.03 -7.48
C TYR A 152 -1.84 -3.34 -6.02
N TRP A 153 -1.92 -2.32 -5.14
CA TRP A 153 -2.36 -2.52 -3.75
C TRP A 153 -3.81 -2.98 -3.63
N LEU A 154 -4.64 -2.79 -4.67
CA LEU A 154 -6.02 -3.25 -4.71
C LEU A 154 -6.15 -4.78 -4.84
N ASP A 155 -5.05 -5.50 -5.11
CA ASP A 155 -4.99 -6.95 -4.94
C ASP A 155 -4.45 -7.30 -3.53
N PRO A 156 -5.22 -8.00 -2.66
CA PRO A 156 -4.77 -8.41 -1.33
C PRO A 156 -3.45 -9.19 -1.32
N GLU A 157 -3.18 -10.00 -2.35
CA GLU A 157 -1.90 -10.72 -2.44
C GLU A 157 -0.72 -9.75 -2.66
N ASN A 158 -0.90 -8.69 -3.44
CA ASN A 158 0.10 -7.63 -3.54
C ASN A 158 0.24 -6.87 -2.23
N GLY A 159 -0.86 -6.64 -1.50
CA GLY A 159 -0.82 -6.08 -0.14
C GLY A 159 0.04 -6.90 0.80
N ARG A 160 -0.05 -8.23 0.75
CA ARG A 160 0.80 -9.17 1.47
C ARG A 160 2.28 -9.01 1.12
N ARG A 161 2.58 -8.96 -0.18
CA ARG A 161 3.95 -8.81 -0.70
C ARG A 161 4.56 -7.48 -0.29
N MET A 162 3.81 -6.39 -0.39
CA MET A 162 4.20 -5.06 0.07
C MET A 162 4.50 -5.06 1.57
N ALA A 163 3.60 -5.60 2.39
CA ALA A 163 3.78 -5.68 3.84
C ALA A 163 5.05 -6.45 4.22
N ARG A 164 5.32 -7.58 3.54
CA ARG A 164 6.56 -8.35 3.74
C ARG A 164 7.80 -7.54 3.40
N ALA A 165 7.81 -6.88 2.24
CA ALA A 165 8.93 -6.06 1.79
C ALA A 165 9.17 -4.87 2.72
N ILE A 166 8.09 -4.23 3.21
CA ILE A 166 8.16 -3.14 4.17
C ILE A 166 8.74 -3.63 5.51
N ALA A 167 8.27 -4.77 6.06
CA ALA A 167 8.80 -5.33 7.30
C ALA A 167 10.31 -5.62 7.19
N ALA A 168 10.73 -6.23 6.08
CA ALA A 168 12.15 -6.47 5.81
C ALA A 168 12.96 -5.15 5.72
N ARG A 169 12.43 -4.13 5.03
CA ARG A 169 13.09 -2.81 4.94
C ARG A 169 13.22 -2.12 6.30
N LEU A 170 12.19 -2.17 7.13
CA LEU A 170 12.23 -1.65 8.50
C LEU A 170 13.31 -2.38 9.33
N GLY A 171 13.44 -3.70 9.16
CA GLY A 171 14.48 -4.50 9.81
C GLY A 171 15.90 -4.14 9.35
N VAL A 172 16.10 -3.77 8.08
CA VAL A 172 17.40 -3.27 7.59
C VAL A 172 17.76 -1.94 8.26
N ILE A 173 16.80 -0.99 8.35
CA ILE A 173 17.03 0.33 8.95
C ILE A 173 17.21 0.23 10.48
N ARG A 174 16.51 -0.70 11.13
CA ARG A 174 16.61 -0.94 12.58
C ARG A 174 16.77 -2.42 12.88
N PRO A 175 18.00 -2.96 12.79
CA PRO A 175 18.27 -4.39 12.97
C PRO A 175 17.83 -4.97 14.30
N ASN A 176 17.91 -4.20 15.39
CA ASN A 176 17.48 -4.63 16.71
C ASN A 176 15.97 -4.89 16.81
N ASP A 177 15.17 -4.22 15.99
CA ASP A 177 13.72 -4.39 15.93
C ASP A 177 13.28 -5.37 14.82
N ALA A 178 14.20 -5.96 14.03
CA ALA A 178 13.85 -6.85 12.93
C ALA A 178 12.96 -8.03 13.36
N PRO A 179 13.20 -8.72 14.49
CA PRO A 179 12.31 -9.79 14.95
C PRO A 179 10.88 -9.30 15.27
N TYR A 180 10.76 -8.08 15.79
CA TYR A 180 9.47 -7.45 16.06
C TYR A 180 8.68 -7.20 14.76
N PHE A 181 9.33 -6.63 13.74
CA PHE A 181 8.67 -6.38 12.45
C PHE A 181 8.25 -7.67 11.74
N GLU A 182 9.07 -8.71 11.82
CA GLU A 182 8.73 -10.03 11.26
C GLU A 182 7.54 -10.66 12.00
N GLN A 183 7.48 -10.60 13.31
CA GLN A 183 6.34 -11.06 14.10
C GLN A 183 5.05 -10.30 13.73
N ARG A 184 5.13 -8.99 13.56
CA ARG A 184 4.02 -8.14 13.14
C ARG A 184 3.53 -8.54 11.76
N PHE A 185 4.47 -8.73 10.80
CA PHE A 185 4.12 -9.23 9.47
C PHE A 185 3.45 -10.60 9.53
N ALA A 186 3.97 -11.54 10.30
CA ALA A 186 3.36 -12.87 10.46
C ALA A 186 1.89 -12.77 10.95
N SER A 187 1.63 -11.92 11.94
CA SER A 187 0.27 -11.66 12.45
C SER A 187 -0.63 -11.03 11.37
N PHE A 188 -0.15 -10.02 10.64
CA PHE A 188 -0.86 -9.41 9.52
C PHE A 188 -1.19 -10.44 8.44
N ASN A 189 -0.20 -11.27 8.07
CA ASN A 189 -0.34 -12.30 7.04
C ASN A 189 -1.41 -13.34 7.39
N LEU A 190 -1.49 -13.79 8.65
CA LEU A 190 -2.55 -14.72 9.10
C LEU A 190 -3.92 -14.08 8.95
N ARG A 191 -4.12 -12.86 9.47
CA ARG A 191 -5.40 -12.13 9.36
C ARG A 191 -5.80 -11.89 7.91
N LEU A 192 -4.83 -11.52 7.05
CA LEU A 192 -5.10 -11.29 5.64
C LEU A 192 -5.52 -12.57 4.93
N SER A 193 -4.86 -13.71 5.24
CA SER A 193 -5.23 -15.00 4.66
C SER A 193 -6.65 -15.43 5.02
N ASP A 194 -7.08 -15.18 6.26
CA ASP A 194 -8.44 -15.47 6.69
C ASP A 194 -9.47 -14.59 5.98
N LYS A 195 -9.20 -13.29 5.90
CA LYS A 195 -10.05 -12.34 5.19
C LYS A 195 -10.12 -12.64 3.70
N GLU A 196 -9.01 -12.91 3.06
CA GLU A 196 -8.94 -13.22 1.62
C GLU A 196 -9.79 -14.44 1.25
N ARG A 197 -9.75 -15.52 2.05
CA ARG A 197 -10.64 -16.68 1.86
C ARG A 197 -12.11 -16.30 1.90
N LEU A 198 -12.50 -15.43 2.83
CA LEU A 198 -13.88 -14.95 2.94
C LEU A 198 -14.27 -14.05 1.76
N TRP A 199 -13.39 -13.15 1.33
CA TRP A 199 -13.62 -12.25 0.20
C TRP A 199 -13.80 -13.02 -1.10
N VAL A 200 -12.90 -13.96 -1.40
CA VAL A 200 -12.99 -14.81 -2.58
C VAL A 200 -14.28 -15.65 -2.56
N LYS A 201 -14.66 -16.21 -1.39
CA LYS A 201 -15.92 -16.96 -1.26
C LYS A 201 -17.14 -16.07 -1.53
N ARG A 202 -17.16 -14.84 -1.02
CA ARG A 202 -18.29 -13.89 -1.20
C ARG A 202 -18.38 -13.40 -2.64
N MET A 203 -17.24 -13.20 -3.33
CA MET A 203 -17.20 -12.74 -4.71
C MET A 203 -17.44 -13.85 -5.74
N LYS A 204 -17.31 -15.13 -5.35
CA LYS A 204 -17.49 -16.27 -6.26
C LYS A 204 -18.78 -16.25 -7.09
N PRO A 205 -19.98 -15.86 -6.56
CA PRO A 205 -21.21 -15.78 -7.36
C PRO A 205 -21.18 -14.72 -8.47
N TYR A 206 -20.27 -13.73 -8.37
CA TYR A 206 -20.19 -12.57 -9.26
C TYR A 206 -19.04 -12.68 -10.28
N ARG A 207 -18.38 -13.83 -10.39
CA ARG A 207 -17.35 -14.08 -11.42
C ARG A 207 -17.88 -13.82 -12.82
N GLY A 208 -17.10 -13.12 -13.63
CA GLY A 208 -17.47 -12.72 -14.97
C GLY A 208 -18.42 -11.53 -15.04
N TYR A 209 -18.87 -10.95 -13.90
CA TYR A 209 -19.64 -9.72 -13.90
C TYR A 209 -18.80 -8.58 -14.46
N LYS A 210 -19.46 -7.74 -15.27
CA LYS A 210 -18.83 -6.69 -16.04
C LYS A 210 -19.04 -5.34 -15.39
N VAL A 211 -18.00 -4.52 -15.39
CA VAL A 211 -18.02 -3.16 -14.89
C VAL A 211 -17.33 -2.22 -15.87
N VAL A 212 -17.66 -0.94 -15.78
CA VAL A 212 -16.90 0.17 -16.34
C VAL A 212 -16.32 0.93 -15.16
N SER A 213 -15.11 1.47 -15.25
CA SER A 213 -14.54 2.35 -14.23
C SER A 213 -14.35 3.77 -14.78
N TYR A 214 -14.24 4.76 -13.87
CA TYR A 214 -13.87 6.10 -14.30
C TYR A 214 -12.42 6.11 -14.77
N HIS A 215 -11.51 5.74 -13.89
CA HIS A 215 -10.09 5.61 -14.13
C HIS A 215 -9.67 4.12 -14.19
N ARG A 216 -8.55 3.83 -14.84
CA ARG A 216 -7.97 2.47 -14.93
C ARG A 216 -7.28 2.02 -13.64
N ALA A 217 -7.92 2.22 -12.49
CA ALA A 217 -7.36 1.80 -11.20
C ALA A 217 -7.58 0.31 -10.89
N TRP A 218 -8.65 -0.27 -11.37
CA TRP A 218 -9.23 -1.49 -10.82
C TRP A 218 -8.67 -2.81 -11.36
N GLY A 219 -7.75 -2.78 -12.34
CA GLY A 219 -7.28 -3.98 -13.05
C GLY A 219 -6.80 -5.10 -12.12
N ASN A 220 -6.02 -4.78 -11.07
CA ASN A 220 -5.53 -5.77 -10.09
C ASN A 220 -6.69 -6.37 -9.26
N PHE A 221 -7.62 -5.54 -8.79
CA PHE A 221 -8.80 -5.98 -8.04
C PHE A 221 -9.73 -6.85 -8.89
N LEU A 222 -10.05 -6.40 -10.10
CA LEU A 222 -10.92 -7.14 -11.02
C LEU A 222 -10.34 -8.51 -11.36
N LYS A 223 -9.03 -8.58 -11.62
CA LYS A 223 -8.33 -9.85 -11.84
C LYS A 223 -8.42 -10.76 -10.62
N ARG A 224 -8.19 -10.23 -9.39
CA ARG A 224 -8.24 -11.03 -8.16
C ARG A 224 -9.60 -11.67 -7.94
N PHE A 225 -10.69 -10.97 -8.23
CA PHE A 225 -12.05 -11.42 -7.98
C PHE A 225 -12.77 -11.92 -9.23
N GLU A 226 -12.05 -12.08 -10.34
CA GLU A 226 -12.55 -12.62 -11.61
C GLU A 226 -13.73 -11.81 -12.18
N LEU A 227 -13.66 -10.47 -12.02
CA LEU A 227 -14.55 -9.51 -12.67
C LEU A 227 -13.95 -9.03 -14.01
N VAL A 228 -14.75 -8.42 -14.86
CA VAL A 228 -14.35 -8.00 -16.21
C VAL A 228 -14.50 -6.49 -16.38
N SER A 229 -13.40 -5.77 -16.69
CA SER A 229 -13.49 -4.40 -17.19
C SER A 229 -13.96 -4.41 -18.65
N VAL A 230 -14.93 -3.56 -18.96
CA VAL A 230 -15.42 -3.34 -20.33
C VAL A 230 -14.82 -2.07 -20.92
N GLY A 231 -14.37 -1.16 -20.09
CA GLY A 231 -13.73 0.09 -20.49
C GLY A 231 -13.65 1.09 -19.36
N GLU A 232 -13.04 2.20 -19.65
CA GLU A 232 -12.87 3.34 -18.74
C GLU A 232 -13.54 4.58 -19.30
N ILE A 233 -14.12 5.43 -18.41
CA ILE A 233 -14.70 6.72 -18.80
C ILE A 233 -13.60 7.68 -19.23
N GLU A 234 -12.52 7.73 -18.45
CA GLU A 234 -11.33 8.52 -18.76
C GLU A 234 -10.49 7.78 -19.81
N PRO A 235 -10.32 8.32 -21.02
CA PRO A 235 -9.56 7.62 -22.07
C PRO A 235 -8.08 7.47 -21.72
N PHE A 236 -7.53 8.47 -21.01
CA PHE A 236 -6.16 8.47 -20.49
C PHE A 236 -6.12 9.22 -19.14
N PRO A 237 -5.24 8.86 -18.19
CA PRO A 237 -5.13 9.53 -16.90
C PRO A 237 -5.06 11.07 -17.01
N GLY A 238 -5.99 11.76 -16.34
CA GLY A 238 -6.10 13.23 -16.37
C GLY A 238 -6.74 13.81 -17.64
N THR A 239 -7.25 12.98 -18.55
CA THR A 239 -7.89 13.44 -19.80
C THR A 239 -9.40 13.24 -19.70
N PRO A 240 -10.22 14.31 -19.66
CA PRO A 240 -11.67 14.18 -19.70
C PRO A 240 -12.15 13.45 -20.97
N PRO A 241 -13.23 12.66 -20.89
CA PRO A 241 -13.79 12.01 -22.06
C PRO A 241 -14.40 13.03 -23.02
N ASP A 242 -14.23 12.80 -24.32
CA ASP A 242 -14.99 13.48 -25.36
C ASP A 242 -16.33 12.76 -25.66
N GLU A 243 -17.13 13.35 -26.53
CA GLU A 243 -18.47 12.84 -26.86
C GLU A 243 -18.38 11.51 -27.63
N ASP A 244 -17.45 11.39 -28.58
CA ASP A 244 -17.28 10.18 -29.38
C ASP A 244 -16.87 8.98 -28.50
N HIS A 245 -15.96 9.18 -27.58
CA HIS A 245 -15.54 8.16 -26.60
C HIS A 245 -16.70 7.77 -25.69
N THR A 246 -17.45 8.75 -25.16
CA THR A 246 -18.60 8.52 -24.29
C THR A 246 -19.67 7.70 -24.99
N ASP A 247 -20.03 8.08 -26.21
CA ASP A 247 -21.04 7.38 -27.02
C ASP A 247 -20.62 5.95 -27.36
N ALA A 248 -19.33 5.75 -27.70
CA ALA A 248 -18.80 4.41 -27.95
C ALA A 248 -18.88 3.54 -26.70
N LEU A 249 -18.52 4.10 -25.53
CA LEU A 249 -18.59 3.41 -24.24
C LEU A 249 -20.03 3.03 -23.87
N VAL A 250 -21.01 3.94 -24.06
CA VAL A 250 -22.43 3.67 -23.80
C VAL A 250 -22.95 2.53 -24.70
N ARG A 251 -22.60 2.55 -25.98
CA ARG A 251 -22.96 1.46 -26.91
C ARG A 251 -22.39 0.12 -26.44
N GLU A 252 -21.14 0.11 -26.04
CA GLU A 252 -20.45 -1.09 -25.56
C GLU A 252 -21.02 -1.61 -24.23
N MET A 253 -21.35 -0.71 -23.30
CA MET A 253 -22.03 -1.06 -22.05
C MET A 253 -23.37 -1.75 -22.32
N LYS A 254 -24.19 -1.20 -23.21
CA LYS A 254 -25.48 -1.79 -23.61
C LYS A 254 -25.29 -3.17 -24.26
N ARG A 255 -24.33 -3.28 -25.20
CA ARG A 255 -24.03 -4.53 -25.90
C ARG A 255 -23.58 -5.63 -24.93
N GLN A 256 -22.82 -5.28 -23.91
CA GLN A 256 -22.27 -6.21 -22.95
C GLN A 256 -23.08 -6.35 -21.65
N ASN A 257 -24.20 -5.65 -21.53
CA ASN A 257 -25.09 -5.67 -20.38
C ASN A 257 -24.36 -5.25 -19.08
N VAL A 258 -23.66 -4.10 -19.13
CA VAL A 258 -22.95 -3.53 -17.99
C VAL A 258 -23.87 -2.63 -17.18
N HIS A 259 -24.04 -2.92 -15.89
CA HIS A 259 -24.96 -2.19 -15.02
C HIS A 259 -24.29 -1.41 -13.89
N VAL A 260 -22.94 -1.46 -13.78
CA VAL A 260 -22.21 -0.80 -12.70
C VAL A 260 -21.02 -0.02 -13.26
N ILE A 261 -20.95 1.26 -12.89
CA ILE A 261 -19.82 2.14 -13.14
C ILE A 261 -19.12 2.44 -11.82
N LEU A 262 -17.83 2.13 -11.73
CA LEU A 262 -16.98 2.41 -10.57
C LEU A 262 -16.39 3.81 -10.71
N VAL A 263 -16.51 4.62 -9.67
CA VAL A 263 -15.98 5.99 -9.65
C VAL A 263 -15.28 6.24 -8.32
N GLU A 264 -14.03 6.61 -8.36
CA GLU A 264 -13.26 6.94 -7.16
C GLU A 264 -13.68 8.31 -6.60
N PRO A 265 -13.59 8.55 -5.28
CA PRO A 265 -14.01 9.81 -4.64
C PRO A 265 -13.32 11.06 -5.17
N ALA A 266 -12.13 10.92 -5.75
CA ALA A 266 -11.36 12.01 -6.36
C ALA A 266 -12.07 12.65 -7.57
N TYR A 267 -12.94 11.90 -8.25
CA TYR A 267 -13.56 12.33 -9.50
C TYR A 267 -14.98 12.85 -9.30
N LYS A 268 -15.34 13.84 -10.14
CA LYS A 268 -16.70 14.42 -10.12
C LYS A 268 -17.69 13.45 -10.78
N PRO A 269 -18.81 13.12 -10.13
CA PRO A 269 -19.74 12.11 -10.64
C PRO A 269 -20.70 12.62 -11.76
N LYS A 270 -20.51 13.83 -12.30
CA LYS A 270 -21.41 14.42 -13.32
C LYS A 270 -21.43 13.59 -14.60
N ASP A 271 -20.27 13.37 -15.21
CA ASP A 271 -20.15 12.62 -16.45
C ASP A 271 -20.48 11.12 -16.27
N PRO A 272 -19.99 10.44 -15.21
CA PRO A 272 -20.43 9.09 -14.87
C PRO A 272 -21.95 8.93 -14.75
N ARG A 273 -22.65 9.90 -14.14
CA ARG A 273 -24.13 9.85 -14.01
C ARG A 273 -24.85 9.99 -15.34
N LYS A 274 -24.35 10.84 -16.24
CA LYS A 274 -24.90 10.95 -17.61
C LYS A 274 -24.77 9.63 -18.34
N ILE A 275 -23.56 9.05 -18.37
CA ILE A 275 -23.28 7.77 -19.00
C ILE A 275 -24.14 6.64 -18.38
N ALA A 276 -24.26 6.60 -17.07
CA ALA A 276 -25.07 5.62 -16.36
C ALA A 276 -26.55 5.70 -16.75
N ALA A 277 -27.11 6.93 -16.83
CA ALA A 277 -28.51 7.15 -17.25
C ALA A 277 -28.74 6.66 -18.68
N GLU A 278 -27.85 6.93 -19.61
CA GLU A 278 -27.94 6.50 -20.99
C GLU A 278 -27.75 5.00 -21.17
N ALA A 279 -26.87 4.38 -20.39
CA ALA A 279 -26.58 2.94 -20.46
C ALA A 279 -27.53 2.07 -19.63
N GLY A 280 -28.38 2.66 -18.77
CA GLY A 280 -29.22 1.90 -17.83
C GLY A 280 -28.40 1.28 -16.67
N ALA A 281 -27.33 1.97 -16.23
CA ALA A 281 -26.42 1.52 -15.22
C ALA A 281 -26.53 2.35 -13.93
N LYS A 282 -25.83 1.90 -12.86
CA LYS A 282 -25.71 2.61 -11.57
C LYS A 282 -24.28 3.12 -11.41
N VAL A 283 -24.11 4.32 -10.86
CA VAL A 283 -22.79 4.82 -10.41
C VAL A 283 -22.54 4.34 -8.99
N LEU A 284 -21.43 3.66 -8.78
CA LEU A 284 -20.94 3.24 -7.48
C LEU A 284 -19.69 4.05 -7.13
N ILE A 285 -19.79 4.90 -6.09
CA ILE A 285 -18.60 5.57 -5.53
C ILE A 285 -17.83 4.54 -4.72
N LEU A 286 -16.62 4.22 -5.16
CA LEU A 286 -15.80 3.17 -4.59
C LEU A 286 -14.38 3.70 -4.31
N PRO A 287 -13.91 3.72 -3.04
CA PRO A 287 -12.59 4.25 -2.72
C PRO A 287 -11.49 3.33 -3.26
N ALA A 288 -10.54 3.89 -3.97
CA ALA A 288 -9.35 3.13 -4.39
C ALA A 288 -8.23 3.17 -3.32
N SER A 289 -8.43 3.92 -2.24
CA SER A 289 -7.39 4.12 -1.21
C SER A 289 -7.98 4.23 0.20
N VAL A 290 -7.17 3.85 1.18
CA VAL A 290 -7.47 4.02 2.62
C VAL A 290 -7.73 5.49 2.91
N GLY A 291 -8.85 5.79 3.57
CA GLY A 291 -9.27 7.18 3.84
C GLY A 291 -10.01 7.86 2.67
N GLY A 292 -10.29 7.14 1.59
CA GLY A 292 -11.10 7.65 0.48
C GLY A 292 -12.55 7.93 0.88
N VAL A 293 -13.06 7.18 1.85
CA VAL A 293 -14.32 7.44 2.55
C VAL A 293 -14.12 7.21 4.05
N ALA A 294 -15.00 7.79 4.89
CA ALA A 294 -14.84 7.75 6.34
C ALA A 294 -14.81 6.34 6.95
N GLN A 295 -15.49 5.39 6.34
CA GLN A 295 -15.56 4.00 6.79
C GLN A 295 -14.28 3.19 6.51
N VAL A 296 -13.42 3.67 5.63
CA VAL A 296 -12.20 2.99 5.18
C VAL A 296 -10.99 3.56 5.92
N THR A 297 -10.66 2.98 7.07
CA THR A 297 -9.63 3.48 7.99
C THR A 297 -8.31 2.74 7.91
N ASP A 298 -8.29 1.55 7.30
CA ASP A 298 -7.13 0.70 7.13
C ASP A 298 -7.24 -0.18 5.86
N TYR A 299 -6.18 -0.93 5.58
CA TYR A 299 -6.09 -1.78 4.39
C TYR A 299 -7.16 -2.89 4.35
N PHE A 300 -7.53 -3.45 5.51
CA PHE A 300 -8.57 -4.48 5.57
C PHE A 300 -9.95 -3.90 5.29
N SER A 301 -10.25 -2.73 5.88
CA SER A 301 -11.52 -2.05 5.68
C SER A 301 -11.67 -1.53 4.24
N LEU A 302 -10.57 -1.20 3.54
CA LEU A 302 -10.60 -0.85 2.11
C LEU A 302 -11.18 -2.02 1.27
N ILE A 303 -10.53 -3.17 1.33
CA ILE A 303 -10.95 -4.33 0.53
C ILE A 303 -12.34 -4.83 0.95
N GLU A 304 -12.65 -4.84 2.25
CA GLU A 304 -13.97 -5.24 2.78
C GLU A 304 -15.08 -4.32 2.28
N TYR A 305 -14.86 -3.01 2.32
CA TYR A 305 -15.81 -2.01 1.86
C TYR A 305 -16.10 -2.15 0.37
N ASP A 306 -15.06 -2.31 -0.44
CA ASP A 306 -15.18 -2.43 -1.89
C ASP A 306 -15.97 -3.68 -2.27
N ILE A 307 -15.66 -4.82 -1.66
CA ILE A 307 -16.38 -6.08 -1.88
C ILE A 307 -17.85 -5.96 -1.44
N ALA A 308 -18.12 -5.40 -0.27
CA ALA A 308 -19.49 -5.25 0.23
C ALA A 308 -20.32 -4.33 -0.67
N SER A 309 -19.72 -3.23 -1.12
CA SER A 309 -20.35 -2.24 -2.00
C SER A 309 -20.65 -2.82 -3.39
N LEU A 310 -19.70 -3.57 -3.97
CA LEU A 310 -19.89 -4.26 -5.25
C LEU A 310 -20.99 -5.32 -5.18
N ILE A 311 -20.98 -6.16 -4.15
CA ILE A 311 -22.03 -7.18 -3.95
C ILE A 311 -23.41 -6.52 -3.91
N LYS A 312 -23.56 -5.43 -3.16
CA LYS A 312 -24.80 -4.66 -3.09
C LYS A 312 -25.20 -4.04 -4.46
N ALA A 313 -24.23 -3.61 -5.26
CA ALA A 313 -24.49 -3.03 -6.56
C ALA A 313 -24.88 -4.09 -7.61
N PHE A 314 -24.41 -5.32 -7.46
CA PHE A 314 -24.73 -6.44 -8.36
C PHE A 314 -26.07 -7.13 -8.04
N GLN A 315 -26.66 -6.87 -6.89
CA GLN A 315 -28.02 -7.28 -6.52
C GLN A 315 -29.08 -6.28 -6.98
#